data_81459fa0c2ca231f25efa576040d8a5e
#
_entry.id   81459fa0c2ca231f25efa576040d8a5e
#
_cell.length_a   1.000
_cell.length_b   1.000
_cell.length_c   1.000
_cell.angle_alpha   90.00
_cell.angle_beta   90.00
_cell.angle_gamma   90.00
#
_symmetry.space_group_name_H-M   'P 1'
#
loop_
_entity.id
_entity.type
_entity.pdbx_description
1 polymer ?
#
loop_
_entity_poly.entity_id
_entity_poly.type
_entity_poly.pdbx_seq_one_letter_code
_entity_poly.pdbx_strand_id
1 'polypeptide(L)'
;IAQGQLPAVTSPGVIRRFTVAGADGQQRDLVATSANFPLSSVSHATVFDVPTVQGTARVAYLAYHEFIIASESDLDRAFQQFNSAGATELVLDLRYNGGGSVVLARGLASMLGGTRTDGKTFADIRFNSRNADRDFVLPMTTNIGILPGPVLRGLTRVFVITSPSTASASELVINALRPFMPVVLVGGTTFGKPYGFQPRTSCGVTYSAVNFETLNALGQGRYESGFSPDCEVPDDLD
;
A
#
# COMPACT_ATOMS: atom_id res chain seq x y z
N ILE A 1 5.81 3.37 25.24
CA ILE A 1 4.45 2.80 25.31
C ILE A 1 4.52 1.61 26.25
N ALA A 2 3.83 1.69 27.40
CA ALA A 2 3.77 0.55 28.31
C ALA A 2 3.22 -0.67 27.57
N GLN A 3 3.90 -1.82 27.70
CA GLN A 3 3.49 -3.11 27.13
C GLN A 3 2.24 -3.66 27.83
N GLY A 4 1.13 -2.96 27.72
CA GLY A 4 -0.17 -3.43 28.17
C GLY A 4 -1.11 -3.45 26.97
N GLN A 5 -1.64 -4.61 26.62
CA GLN A 5 -2.73 -4.69 25.65
C GLN A 5 -3.90 -3.87 26.19
N LEU A 6 -4.24 -2.78 25.51
CA LEU A 6 -5.48 -2.05 25.82
C LEU A 6 -6.65 -3.00 25.51
N PRO A 7 -7.55 -3.25 26.48
CA PRO A 7 -8.71 -4.10 26.21
C PRO A 7 -9.49 -3.53 25.02
N ALA A 8 -9.91 -4.39 24.11
CA ALA A 8 -10.70 -3.98 22.94
C ALA A 8 -11.95 -3.23 23.38
N VAL A 9 -12.25 -2.13 22.70
CA VAL A 9 -13.51 -1.39 22.87
C VAL A 9 -14.39 -1.78 21.70
N THR A 10 -15.52 -2.43 22.01
CA THR A 10 -16.43 -3.01 21.01
C THR A 10 -17.67 -2.17 20.76
N SER A 11 -17.85 -1.06 21.49
CA SER A 11 -19.01 -0.18 21.35
C SER A 11 -18.61 1.30 21.44
N PRO A 12 -19.32 2.21 20.74
CA PRO A 12 -19.11 3.65 20.89
C PRO A 12 -19.58 4.14 22.27
N GLY A 13 -19.08 5.30 22.71
CA GLY A 13 -19.44 5.95 23.95
C GLY A 13 -18.63 5.52 25.18
N VAL A 14 -17.70 4.58 25.06
CA VAL A 14 -16.86 4.14 26.20
C VAL A 14 -15.76 5.17 26.44
N ILE A 15 -15.74 5.75 27.66
CA ILE A 15 -14.74 6.75 28.07
C ILE A 15 -13.52 6.03 28.64
N ARG A 16 -12.32 6.43 28.19
CA ARG A 16 -11.05 5.97 28.73
C ARG A 16 -10.14 7.14 29.07
N ARG A 17 -9.36 6.96 30.11
CA ARG A 17 -8.31 7.87 30.55
C ARG A 17 -6.96 7.24 30.23
N PHE A 18 -6.05 8.04 29.70
CA PHE A 18 -4.69 7.65 29.34
C PHE A 18 -3.74 8.66 29.94
N THR A 19 -2.68 8.22 30.56
CA THR A 19 -1.51 9.06 30.85
C THR A 19 -0.49 8.80 29.74
N VAL A 20 -0.18 9.81 28.94
CA VAL A 20 0.80 9.74 27.84
C VAL A 20 2.03 10.58 28.20
N ALA A 21 3.21 10.09 27.85
CA ALA A 21 4.45 10.86 27.93
C ALA A 21 4.76 11.44 26.54
N GLY A 22 5.00 12.73 26.45
CA GLY A 22 5.51 13.38 25.26
C GLY A 22 7.01 13.11 25.03
N ALA A 23 7.55 13.51 23.88
CA ALA A 23 8.99 13.44 23.59
C ALA A 23 9.83 14.26 24.60
N ASP A 24 9.23 15.28 25.20
CA ASP A 24 9.80 16.12 26.26
C ASP A 24 9.83 15.41 27.64
N GLY A 25 9.37 14.16 27.75
CA GLY A 25 9.22 13.40 28.98
C GLY A 25 8.06 13.87 29.89
N GLN A 26 7.30 14.91 29.50
CA GLN A 26 6.19 15.40 30.28
C GLN A 26 4.99 14.45 30.16
N GLN A 27 4.39 14.10 31.29
CA GLN A 27 3.18 13.30 31.33
C GLN A 27 1.93 14.18 31.24
N ARG A 28 0.98 13.74 30.43
CA ARG A 28 -0.32 14.42 30.24
C ARG A 28 -1.45 13.41 30.34
N ASP A 29 -2.51 13.75 31.03
CA ASP A 29 -3.71 12.93 31.08
C ASP A 29 -4.64 13.32 29.92
N LEU A 30 -5.03 12.31 29.16
CA LEU A 30 -5.98 12.43 28.06
C LEU A 30 -7.23 11.62 28.38
N VAL A 31 -8.38 12.17 28.02
CA VAL A 31 -9.66 11.46 28.06
C VAL A 31 -10.13 11.26 26.62
N ALA A 32 -10.35 10.00 26.23
CA ALA A 32 -10.87 9.66 24.92
C ALA A 32 -12.19 8.90 25.06
N THR A 33 -13.13 9.21 24.19
CA THR A 33 -14.41 8.49 24.08
C THR A 33 -14.41 7.72 22.77
N SER A 34 -14.70 6.42 22.84
CA SER A 34 -14.80 5.60 21.64
C SER A 34 -15.95 6.06 20.75
N ALA A 35 -15.71 6.10 19.44
CA ALA A 35 -16.70 6.47 18.45
C ALA A 35 -16.55 5.59 17.20
N ASN A 36 -17.62 5.43 16.45
CA ASN A 36 -17.54 4.90 15.08
C ASN A 36 -17.07 6.03 14.17
N PHE A 37 -16.05 5.78 13.39
CA PHE A 37 -15.58 6.71 12.37
C PHE A 37 -15.24 5.94 11.08
N PRO A 38 -15.39 6.57 9.90
CA PRO A 38 -14.97 5.95 8.66
C PRO A 38 -13.44 5.80 8.66
N LEU A 39 -12.98 4.60 8.35
CA LEU A 39 -11.54 4.34 8.23
C LEU A 39 -11.04 4.88 6.89
N SER A 40 -10.15 5.87 6.92
CA SER A 40 -9.42 6.33 5.72
C SER A 40 -8.02 5.73 5.72
N SER A 41 -7.68 5.03 4.64
CA SER A 41 -6.34 4.47 4.45
C SER A 41 -5.37 5.47 3.80
N VAL A 42 -5.88 6.58 3.26
CA VAL A 42 -5.07 7.70 2.78
C VAL A 42 -5.02 8.75 3.89
N SER A 43 -3.88 8.85 4.56
CA SER A 43 -3.71 9.85 5.62
C SER A 43 -3.25 11.19 5.08
N HIS A 44 -2.54 11.19 3.95
CA HIS A 44 -2.02 12.40 3.35
C HIS A 44 -1.94 12.28 1.83
N ALA A 45 -2.45 13.29 1.12
CA ALA A 45 -2.33 13.43 -0.33
C ALA A 45 -2.08 14.90 -0.62
N THR A 46 -0.91 15.22 -1.22
CA THR A 46 -0.52 16.59 -1.53
C THR A 46 0.33 16.66 -2.79
N VAL A 47 0.51 17.87 -3.32
CA VAL A 47 1.42 18.13 -4.44
C VAL A 47 2.30 19.31 -4.06
N PHE A 48 3.58 19.19 -4.34
CA PHE A 48 4.58 20.25 -4.10
C PHE A 48 5.59 20.34 -5.23
N ASP A 49 6.25 21.46 -5.32
CA ASP A 49 7.27 21.72 -6.33
C ASP A 49 8.66 21.46 -5.77
N VAL A 50 9.47 20.71 -6.53
CA VAL A 50 10.86 20.37 -6.16
C VAL A 50 11.80 20.98 -7.22
N PRO A 51 12.74 21.85 -6.83
CA PRO A 51 13.79 22.31 -7.73
C PRO A 51 14.66 21.14 -8.21
N THR A 52 14.93 21.08 -9.51
CA THR A 52 15.82 20.10 -10.13
C THR A 52 16.79 20.78 -11.06
N VAL A 53 17.81 20.05 -11.50
CA VAL A 53 18.79 20.57 -12.49
C VAL A 53 18.16 20.87 -13.86
N GLN A 54 16.98 20.35 -14.14
CA GLN A 54 16.25 20.56 -15.40
C GLN A 54 15.07 21.53 -15.25
N GLY A 55 14.91 22.18 -14.09
CA GLY A 55 13.81 23.05 -13.77
C GLY A 55 13.07 22.62 -12.50
N THR A 56 11.75 22.82 -12.47
CA THR A 56 10.90 22.43 -11.32
C THR A 56 10.11 21.18 -11.65
N ALA A 57 10.24 20.15 -10.83
CA ALA A 57 9.39 18.96 -10.89
C ALA A 57 8.17 19.16 -9.98
N ARG A 58 7.00 18.83 -10.48
CA ARG A 58 5.76 18.81 -9.71
C ARG A 58 5.52 17.41 -9.18
N VAL A 59 5.67 17.22 -7.86
CA VAL A 59 5.70 15.95 -7.19
C VAL A 59 4.44 15.73 -6.37
N ALA A 60 3.71 14.66 -6.66
CA ALA A 60 2.64 14.16 -5.79
C ALA A 60 3.23 13.33 -4.65
N TYR A 61 2.63 13.44 -3.46
CA TYR A 61 2.92 12.59 -2.31
C TYR A 61 1.63 11.95 -1.84
N LEU A 62 1.68 10.63 -1.61
CA LEU A 62 0.57 9.83 -1.14
C LEU A 62 1.01 8.93 0.00
N ALA A 63 0.52 9.18 1.22
CA ALA A 63 0.68 8.27 2.34
C ALA A 63 -0.53 7.33 2.41
N TYR A 64 -0.29 6.03 2.16
CA TYR A 64 -1.31 4.99 2.04
C TYR A 64 -1.04 3.83 2.99
N HIS A 65 -1.95 3.58 3.93
CA HIS A 65 -1.69 2.72 5.08
C HIS A 65 -2.24 1.29 4.97
N GLU A 66 -3.29 1.06 4.17
CA GLU A 66 -3.89 -0.28 4.09
C GLU A 66 -4.72 -0.45 2.81
N PHE A 67 -4.62 -1.62 2.18
CA PHE A 67 -5.41 -1.97 1.00
C PHE A 67 -6.78 -2.52 1.41
N ILE A 68 -7.70 -1.64 1.84
CA ILE A 68 -9.10 -1.95 2.18
C ILE A 68 -10.06 -1.33 1.18
N ILE A 69 -11.24 -1.95 0.98
CA ILE A 69 -12.22 -1.49 -0.02
C ILE A 69 -12.64 -0.04 0.22
N ALA A 70 -12.72 0.38 1.48
CA ALA A 70 -13.05 1.77 1.84
C ALA A 70 -12.05 2.81 1.29
N SER A 71 -10.83 2.40 0.92
CA SER A 71 -9.80 3.31 0.38
C SER A 71 -9.98 3.66 -1.11
N GLU A 72 -10.86 2.98 -1.82
CA GLU A 72 -11.08 3.18 -3.25
C GLU A 72 -11.38 4.65 -3.59
N SER A 73 -12.38 5.23 -2.94
CA SER A 73 -12.78 6.61 -3.17
C SER A 73 -11.71 7.63 -2.75
N ASP A 74 -10.89 7.30 -1.76
CA ASP A 74 -9.81 8.17 -1.31
C ASP A 74 -8.65 8.18 -2.32
N LEU A 75 -8.31 7.02 -2.88
CA LEU A 75 -7.33 6.90 -3.95
C LEU A 75 -7.79 7.66 -5.20
N ASP A 76 -9.04 7.48 -5.61
CA ASP A 76 -9.62 8.20 -6.76
C ASP A 76 -9.50 9.71 -6.58
N ARG A 77 -9.88 10.22 -5.42
CA ARG A 77 -9.81 11.65 -5.10
C ARG A 77 -8.37 12.15 -5.13
N ALA A 78 -7.43 11.40 -4.54
CA ALA A 78 -6.02 11.76 -4.54
C ALA A 78 -5.45 11.85 -5.97
N PHE A 79 -5.72 10.87 -6.83
CA PHE A 79 -5.21 10.86 -8.20
C PHE A 79 -5.89 11.93 -9.08
N GLN A 80 -7.17 12.25 -8.86
CA GLN A 80 -7.82 13.40 -9.49
C GLN A 80 -7.13 14.72 -9.11
N GLN A 81 -6.82 14.90 -7.82
CA GLN A 81 -6.08 16.05 -7.33
C GLN A 81 -4.70 16.15 -7.97
N PHE A 82 -3.94 15.04 -8.04
CA PHE A 82 -2.61 15.00 -8.63
C PHE A 82 -2.62 15.37 -10.12
N ASN A 83 -3.56 14.81 -10.88
CA ASN A 83 -3.73 15.14 -12.28
C ASN A 83 -4.13 16.63 -12.49
N SER A 84 -5.05 17.13 -11.67
CA SER A 84 -5.51 18.53 -11.75
C SER A 84 -4.38 19.51 -11.42
N ALA A 85 -3.48 19.13 -10.51
CA ALA A 85 -2.29 19.89 -10.17
C ALA A 85 -1.14 19.73 -11.18
N GLY A 86 -1.26 18.82 -12.16
CA GLY A 86 -0.22 18.56 -13.16
C GLY A 86 1.02 17.85 -12.60
N ALA A 87 0.85 16.99 -11.59
CA ALA A 87 1.95 16.20 -11.06
C ALA A 87 2.46 15.20 -12.10
N THR A 88 3.78 15.11 -12.24
CA THR A 88 4.47 14.21 -13.18
C THR A 88 5.39 13.20 -12.48
N GLU A 89 5.60 13.38 -11.19
CA GLU A 89 6.35 12.48 -10.30
C GLU A 89 5.46 12.08 -9.12
N LEU A 90 5.72 10.90 -8.56
CA LEU A 90 4.99 10.42 -7.38
C LEU A 90 5.94 9.84 -6.35
N VAL A 91 5.74 10.23 -5.09
CA VAL A 91 6.24 9.56 -3.90
C VAL A 91 5.07 8.84 -3.24
N LEU A 92 5.11 7.51 -3.24
CA LEU A 92 4.15 6.63 -2.60
C LEU A 92 4.72 6.15 -1.27
N ASP A 93 4.16 6.60 -0.16
CA ASP A 93 4.61 6.21 1.17
C ASP A 93 3.83 4.98 1.66
N LEU A 94 4.53 3.85 1.72
CA LEU A 94 4.03 2.56 2.18
C LEU A 94 4.74 2.09 3.46
N ARG A 95 5.45 2.95 4.19
CA ARG A 95 6.26 2.58 5.37
C ARG A 95 5.50 1.74 6.39
N TYR A 96 4.22 2.02 6.59
CA TYR A 96 3.40 1.35 7.59
C TYR A 96 2.26 0.53 6.97
N ASN A 97 2.35 0.21 5.68
CA ASN A 97 1.33 -0.52 4.96
C ASN A 97 1.63 -2.02 4.92
N GLY A 98 0.98 -2.79 5.77
CA GLY A 98 1.11 -4.25 5.86
C GLY A 98 0.42 -5.03 4.72
N GLY A 99 -0.18 -4.34 3.75
CA GLY A 99 -0.84 -4.95 2.62
C GLY A 99 -2.37 -4.89 2.67
N GLY A 100 -3.03 -5.97 2.27
CA GLY A 100 -4.48 -6.11 2.23
C GLY A 100 -4.98 -6.73 0.92
N SER A 101 -5.98 -6.12 0.29
CA SER A 101 -6.64 -6.64 -0.90
C SER A 101 -5.75 -6.62 -2.15
N VAL A 102 -5.57 -7.79 -2.77
CA VAL A 102 -4.89 -7.95 -4.06
C VAL A 102 -5.60 -7.17 -5.18
N VAL A 103 -6.94 -7.06 -5.11
CA VAL A 103 -7.72 -6.31 -6.09
C VAL A 103 -7.41 -4.82 -6.04
N LEU A 104 -7.27 -4.25 -4.84
CA LEU A 104 -6.91 -2.84 -4.67
C LEU A 104 -5.45 -2.58 -5.03
N ALA A 105 -4.54 -3.50 -4.71
CA ALA A 105 -3.15 -3.43 -5.15
C ALA A 105 -3.04 -3.41 -6.67
N ARG A 106 -3.81 -4.26 -7.36
CA ARG A 106 -3.95 -4.24 -8.82
C ARG A 106 -4.47 -2.90 -9.32
N GLY A 107 -5.49 -2.35 -8.68
CA GLY A 107 -6.05 -1.04 -9.00
C GLY A 107 -4.99 0.06 -8.91
N LEU A 108 -4.30 0.17 -7.78
CA LEU A 108 -3.22 1.15 -7.58
C LEU A 108 -2.10 0.97 -8.62
N ALA A 109 -1.64 -0.26 -8.86
CA ALA A 109 -0.63 -0.52 -9.88
C ALA A 109 -1.10 -0.10 -11.28
N SER A 110 -2.37 -0.32 -11.60
CA SER A 110 -2.97 0.10 -12.89
C SER A 110 -3.04 1.62 -13.01
N MET A 111 -3.38 2.34 -11.93
CA MET A 111 -3.39 3.80 -11.89
C MET A 111 -1.99 4.39 -12.09
N LEU A 112 -0.96 3.74 -11.54
CA LEU A 112 0.45 4.14 -11.67
C LEU A 112 1.03 3.80 -13.04
N GLY A 113 0.75 2.61 -13.54
CA GLY A 113 1.27 2.13 -14.83
C GLY A 113 0.58 2.76 -16.04
N GLY A 114 -0.70 3.10 -15.88
CA GLY A 114 -1.52 3.71 -16.93
C GLY A 114 -1.63 2.84 -18.18
N THR A 115 -1.74 3.49 -19.33
CA THR A 115 -1.85 2.81 -20.63
C THR A 115 -0.62 1.94 -20.97
N ARG A 116 0.53 2.22 -20.34
CA ARG A 116 1.76 1.42 -20.50
C ARG A 116 1.58 -0.02 -20.03
N THR A 117 0.78 -0.22 -19.00
CA THR A 117 0.59 -1.52 -18.34
C THR A 117 -0.78 -2.14 -18.58
N ASP A 118 -1.65 -1.48 -19.35
CA ASP A 118 -2.99 -1.99 -19.63
C ASP A 118 -2.91 -3.36 -20.35
N GLY A 119 -3.64 -4.34 -19.82
CA GLY A 119 -3.61 -5.74 -20.27
C GLY A 119 -2.33 -6.52 -19.92
N LYS A 120 -1.33 -5.89 -19.29
CA LYS A 120 -0.11 -6.57 -18.85
C LYS A 120 -0.31 -7.30 -17.53
N THR A 121 0.49 -8.31 -17.26
CA THR A 121 0.43 -9.10 -16.03
C THR A 121 0.70 -8.23 -14.80
N PHE A 122 -0.30 -8.10 -13.93
CA PHE A 122 -0.13 -7.60 -12.56
C PHE A 122 0.47 -8.70 -11.69
N ALA A 123 -0.15 -9.88 -11.69
CA ALA A 123 0.31 -11.04 -10.96
C ALA A 123 -0.07 -12.32 -11.68
N ASP A 124 0.86 -13.24 -11.78
CA ASP A 124 0.61 -14.63 -12.09
C ASP A 124 0.41 -15.36 -10.75
N ILE A 125 -0.81 -15.77 -10.46
CA ILE A 125 -1.23 -16.41 -9.22
C ILE A 125 -1.03 -17.91 -9.35
N ARG A 126 -0.17 -18.47 -8.52
CA ARG A 126 0.20 -19.89 -8.54
C ARG A 126 -0.18 -20.55 -7.22
N PHE A 127 -1.02 -21.56 -7.31
CA PHE A 127 -1.37 -22.40 -6.16
C PHE A 127 -0.36 -23.53 -5.99
N ASN A 128 -0.50 -24.30 -4.93
CA ASN A 128 0.31 -25.50 -4.74
C ASN A 128 -0.03 -26.58 -5.79
N SER A 129 0.83 -27.60 -5.91
CA SER A 129 0.71 -28.66 -6.94
C SER A 129 -0.62 -29.40 -6.93
N ARG A 130 -1.35 -29.43 -5.81
CA ARG A 130 -2.67 -30.06 -5.70
C ARG A 130 -3.81 -29.21 -6.24
N ASN A 131 -3.56 -27.93 -6.46
CA ASN A 131 -4.52 -26.93 -6.90
C ASN A 131 -4.00 -26.12 -8.09
N ALA A 132 -3.06 -26.66 -8.85
CA ALA A 132 -2.45 -25.98 -10.01
C ALA A 132 -3.47 -25.73 -11.14
N ASP A 133 -4.58 -26.46 -11.15
CA ASP A 133 -5.73 -26.21 -12.03
C ASP A 133 -6.44 -24.88 -11.75
N ARG A 134 -6.12 -24.24 -10.63
CA ARG A 134 -6.65 -22.94 -10.20
C ARG A 134 -5.71 -21.77 -10.48
N ASP A 135 -4.54 -22.03 -11.09
CA ASP A 135 -3.61 -21.00 -11.47
C ASP A 135 -4.23 -20.03 -12.49
N PHE A 136 -3.95 -18.75 -12.35
CA PHE A 136 -4.44 -17.75 -13.30
C PHE A 136 -3.58 -16.49 -13.31
N VAL A 137 -3.59 -15.80 -14.45
CA VAL A 137 -2.95 -14.50 -14.60
C VAL A 137 -4.00 -13.41 -14.33
N LEU A 138 -3.64 -12.48 -13.44
CA LEU A 138 -4.41 -11.28 -13.15
C LEU A 138 -3.78 -10.09 -13.89
N PRO A 139 -4.42 -9.54 -14.95
CA PRO A 139 -3.85 -8.42 -15.68
C PRO A 139 -4.09 -7.08 -14.98
N MET A 140 -3.18 -6.11 -15.17
CA MET A 140 -3.49 -4.70 -14.94
C MET A 140 -4.53 -4.23 -15.95
N THR A 141 -5.35 -3.25 -15.58
CA THR A 141 -6.34 -2.70 -16.48
C THR A 141 -6.77 -1.31 -16.05
N THR A 142 -6.85 -0.41 -17.01
CA THR A 142 -7.38 0.94 -16.83
C THR A 142 -8.91 0.98 -16.85
N ASN A 143 -9.56 -0.15 -17.05
CA ASN A 143 -11.01 -0.27 -17.28
C ASN A 143 -11.68 -1.25 -16.31
N ILE A 144 -11.41 -1.14 -15.01
CA ILE A 144 -12.07 -1.97 -13.99
C ILE A 144 -13.19 -1.18 -13.34
N GLY A 145 -14.40 -1.77 -13.32
CA GLY A 145 -15.58 -1.21 -12.67
C GLY A 145 -15.52 -1.07 -11.14
N ILE A 146 -14.42 -1.51 -10.52
CA ILE A 146 -14.16 -1.31 -9.08
C ILE A 146 -13.12 -0.20 -8.87
N LEU A 147 -12.24 0.07 -9.84
CA LEU A 147 -11.31 1.19 -9.85
C LEU A 147 -11.02 1.59 -11.30
N PRO A 148 -11.89 2.32 -11.99
CA PRO A 148 -11.44 3.15 -13.09
C PRO A 148 -10.95 4.47 -12.51
N GLY A 149 -9.96 4.39 -11.59
CA GLY A 149 -9.35 5.59 -11.05
C GLY A 149 -8.59 6.35 -12.13
N PRO A 150 -8.45 7.66 -12.01
CA PRO A 150 -7.70 8.43 -12.96
C PRO A 150 -6.24 8.00 -12.94
N VAL A 151 -5.76 7.53 -14.08
CA VAL A 151 -4.33 7.24 -14.29
C VAL A 151 -3.51 8.52 -14.07
N LEU A 152 -2.41 8.44 -13.34
CA LEU A 152 -1.48 9.58 -13.22
C LEU A 152 -0.74 9.77 -14.54
N ARG A 153 -1.03 10.90 -15.19
CA ARG A 153 -0.51 11.20 -16.54
C ARG A 153 0.96 11.60 -16.46
N GLY A 154 1.76 11.07 -17.39
CA GLY A 154 3.17 11.47 -17.51
C GLY A 154 4.12 10.83 -16.50
N LEU A 155 3.64 9.98 -15.62
CA LEU A 155 4.48 9.28 -14.65
C LEU A 155 5.46 8.35 -15.38
N THR A 156 6.77 8.59 -15.24
CA THR A 156 7.83 7.79 -15.87
C THR A 156 8.50 6.82 -14.90
N ARG A 157 8.40 7.09 -13.61
CA ARG A 157 8.93 6.32 -12.49
C ARG A 157 8.07 6.55 -11.24
N VAL A 158 8.22 5.71 -10.24
CA VAL A 158 7.62 5.90 -8.92
C VAL A 158 8.69 5.77 -7.83
N PHE A 159 8.66 6.68 -6.87
CA PHE A 159 9.43 6.55 -5.64
C PHE A 159 8.52 5.91 -4.58
N VAL A 160 9.00 4.87 -3.91
CA VAL A 160 8.24 4.21 -2.85
C VAL A 160 9.04 4.29 -1.56
N ILE A 161 8.45 4.92 -0.54
CA ILE A 161 9.05 4.92 0.80
C ILE A 161 8.62 3.63 1.51
N THR A 162 9.61 2.87 1.96
CA THR A 162 9.42 1.53 2.53
C THR A 162 10.03 1.39 3.91
N SER A 163 9.53 0.43 4.69
CA SER A 163 10.08 0.01 5.97
C SER A 163 9.88 -1.50 6.16
N PRO A 164 10.40 -2.11 7.24
CA PRO A 164 10.11 -3.51 7.57
C PRO A 164 8.62 -3.82 7.79
N SER A 165 7.76 -2.81 7.91
CA SER A 165 6.30 -2.98 7.97
C SER A 165 5.63 -2.95 6.60
N THR A 166 6.34 -2.59 5.52
CA THR A 166 5.84 -2.65 4.14
C THR A 166 5.76 -4.12 3.70
N ALA A 167 4.54 -4.66 3.54
CA ALA A 167 4.37 -6.10 3.33
C ALA A 167 3.27 -6.47 2.32
N SER A 168 3.33 -7.70 1.79
CA SER A 168 2.23 -8.34 1.06
C SER A 168 1.74 -7.55 -0.15
N ALA A 169 0.49 -7.03 -0.15
CA ALA A 169 -0.07 -6.25 -1.26
C ALA A 169 0.76 -5.01 -1.62
N SER A 170 1.44 -4.39 -0.64
CA SER A 170 2.40 -3.30 -0.87
C SER A 170 3.60 -3.76 -1.70
N GLU A 171 4.19 -4.90 -1.33
CA GLU A 171 5.31 -5.51 -2.06
C GLU A 171 4.86 -6.02 -3.43
N LEU A 172 3.61 -6.50 -3.53
CA LEU A 172 3.04 -6.92 -4.80
C LEU A 172 2.93 -5.77 -5.80
N VAL A 173 2.56 -4.55 -5.37
CA VAL A 173 2.57 -3.34 -6.22
C VAL A 173 3.98 -3.05 -6.73
N ILE A 174 4.98 -3.09 -5.84
CA ILE A 174 6.39 -2.89 -6.19
C ILE A 174 6.84 -3.92 -7.24
N ASN A 175 6.60 -5.21 -6.96
CA ASN A 175 7.00 -6.30 -7.84
C ASN A 175 6.32 -6.23 -9.21
N ALA A 176 5.04 -5.91 -9.23
CA ALA A 176 4.24 -5.83 -10.45
C ALA A 176 4.65 -4.70 -11.39
N LEU A 177 5.11 -3.56 -10.85
CA LEU A 177 5.49 -2.40 -11.65
C LEU A 177 6.92 -2.49 -12.20
N ARG A 178 7.85 -3.17 -11.51
CA ARG A 178 9.26 -3.27 -11.89
C ARG A 178 9.53 -3.71 -13.33
N PRO A 179 8.75 -4.65 -13.95
CA PRO A 179 8.93 -5.00 -15.36
C PRO A 179 8.65 -3.86 -16.35
N PHE A 180 7.92 -2.83 -15.94
CA PHE A 180 7.35 -1.84 -16.85
C PHE A 180 7.86 -0.41 -16.63
N MET A 181 8.36 -0.11 -15.45
CA MET A 181 8.86 1.22 -15.11
C MET A 181 9.85 1.16 -13.95
N PRO A 182 10.76 2.15 -13.83
CA PRO A 182 11.60 2.30 -12.66
C PRO A 182 10.76 2.49 -11.39
N VAL A 183 11.02 1.64 -10.38
CA VAL A 183 10.48 1.73 -9.03
C VAL A 183 11.65 1.92 -8.09
N VAL A 184 11.81 3.14 -7.58
CA VAL A 184 12.91 3.54 -6.71
C VAL A 184 12.46 3.40 -5.26
N LEU A 185 13.13 2.54 -4.49
CA LEU A 185 12.82 2.31 -3.09
C LEU A 185 13.69 3.18 -2.18
N VAL A 186 13.08 3.86 -1.24
CA VAL A 186 13.74 4.73 -0.26
C VAL A 186 13.30 4.32 1.15
N GLY A 187 14.24 4.21 2.08
CA GLY A 187 13.93 3.85 3.47
C GLY A 187 14.54 2.52 3.90
N GLY A 188 13.75 1.60 4.42
CA GLY A 188 14.19 0.29 4.90
C GLY A 188 13.76 -0.87 4.00
N THR A 189 14.41 -2.02 4.17
CA THR A 189 14.05 -3.28 3.51
C THR A 189 12.62 -3.68 3.88
N THR A 190 11.83 -4.09 2.89
CA THR A 190 10.45 -4.52 3.09
C THR A 190 10.37 -5.86 3.83
N PHE A 191 9.15 -6.26 4.22
CA PHE A 191 8.93 -7.43 5.08
C PHE A 191 9.32 -8.77 4.44
N GLY A 192 9.02 -8.95 3.14
CA GLY A 192 9.27 -10.22 2.47
C GLY A 192 8.11 -11.22 2.54
N LYS A 193 6.91 -10.80 2.13
CA LYS A 193 5.73 -11.67 2.08
C LYS A 193 5.20 -11.85 0.66
N PRO A 194 5.83 -12.71 -0.17
CA PRO A 194 5.42 -12.97 -1.56
C PRO A 194 4.18 -13.85 -1.70
N TYR A 195 3.61 -14.31 -0.59
CA TYR A 195 2.53 -15.27 -0.54
C TYR A 195 1.22 -14.65 -0.10
N GLY A 196 0.12 -15.18 -0.63
CA GLY A 196 -1.21 -14.74 -0.29
C GLY A 196 -2.12 -15.88 0.19
N PHE A 197 -3.33 -15.49 0.59
CA PHE A 197 -4.35 -16.43 1.05
C PHE A 197 -5.73 -15.99 0.60
N GLN A 198 -6.60 -16.97 0.42
CA GLN A 198 -8.04 -16.78 0.22
C GLN A 198 -8.75 -17.20 1.50
N PRO A 199 -9.35 -16.26 2.26
CA PRO A 199 -10.08 -16.60 3.48
C PRO A 199 -11.23 -17.55 3.17
N ARG A 200 -11.43 -18.55 4.03
CA ARG A 200 -12.57 -19.48 3.98
C ARG A 200 -13.26 -19.53 5.32
N THR A 201 -14.56 -19.32 5.32
CA THR A 201 -15.38 -19.41 6.53
C THR A 201 -16.12 -20.75 6.56
N SER A 202 -15.97 -21.46 7.68
CA SER A 202 -16.70 -22.70 7.96
C SER A 202 -17.06 -22.75 9.44
N CYS A 203 -18.27 -23.15 9.77
CA CYS A 203 -18.77 -23.24 11.15
C CYS A 203 -18.54 -21.96 11.98
N GLY A 204 -18.71 -20.76 11.35
CA GLY A 204 -18.51 -19.46 12.02
C GLY A 204 -17.05 -19.08 12.27
N VAL A 205 -16.08 -19.87 11.81
CA VAL A 205 -14.64 -19.59 11.92
C VAL A 205 -14.07 -19.32 10.54
N THR A 206 -13.27 -18.24 10.42
CA THR A 206 -12.57 -17.90 9.17
C THR A 206 -11.13 -18.38 9.23
N TYR A 207 -10.73 -19.14 8.23
CA TYR A 207 -9.36 -19.67 8.06
C TYR A 207 -8.66 -18.87 6.95
N SER A 208 -7.46 -18.39 7.23
CA SER A 208 -6.61 -17.63 6.30
C SER A 208 -5.28 -18.33 6.08
N ALA A 209 -5.34 -19.58 5.61
CA ALA A 209 -4.14 -20.35 5.29
C ALA A 209 -3.49 -19.83 4.00
N VAL A 210 -2.17 -19.59 4.02
CA VAL A 210 -1.38 -19.27 2.84
C VAL A 210 -1.54 -20.38 1.80
N ASN A 211 -1.95 -20.04 0.58
CA ASN A 211 -2.30 -21.02 -0.43
C ASN A 211 -1.86 -20.67 -1.87
N PHE A 212 -1.29 -19.49 -2.09
CA PHE A 212 -0.74 -19.12 -3.41
C PHE A 212 0.52 -18.25 -3.28
N GLU A 213 1.37 -18.32 -4.29
CA GLU A 213 2.44 -17.36 -4.55
C GLU A 213 2.06 -16.42 -5.70
N THR A 214 2.77 -15.29 -5.82
CA THR A 214 2.57 -14.33 -6.90
C THR A 214 3.87 -14.09 -7.65
N LEU A 215 3.80 -14.11 -8.98
CA LEU A 215 4.91 -13.78 -9.86
C LEU A 215 4.55 -12.56 -10.72
N ASN A 216 5.53 -11.72 -11.04
CA ASN A 216 5.34 -10.59 -11.96
C ASN A 216 5.39 -11.04 -13.44
N ALA A 217 5.30 -10.10 -14.37
CA ALA A 217 5.32 -10.34 -15.80
C ALA A 217 6.62 -11.01 -16.32
N LEU A 218 7.69 -11.01 -15.54
CA LEU A 218 8.96 -11.68 -15.85
C LEU A 218 9.12 -13.02 -15.11
N GLY A 219 8.06 -13.51 -14.45
CA GLY A 219 8.11 -14.72 -13.63
C GLY A 219 8.89 -14.56 -12.32
N GLN A 220 9.13 -13.32 -11.87
CA GLN A 220 9.85 -13.02 -10.64
C GLN A 220 8.89 -12.90 -9.46
N GLY A 221 9.21 -13.56 -8.37
CA GLY A 221 8.55 -13.59 -7.09
C GLY A 221 9.52 -14.09 -6.04
N ARG A 222 9.03 -14.66 -4.93
CA ARG A 222 9.87 -15.28 -3.90
C ARG A 222 10.86 -14.32 -3.27
N TYR A 223 10.37 -13.13 -2.95
CA TYR A 223 11.13 -12.09 -2.26
C TYR A 223 10.98 -12.23 -0.73
N GLU A 224 11.25 -13.42 -0.19
CA GLU A 224 11.11 -13.73 1.25
C GLU A 224 12.03 -12.89 2.15
N SER A 225 13.11 -12.36 1.59
CA SER A 225 14.00 -11.43 2.29
C SER A 225 13.59 -9.95 2.16
N GLY A 226 12.44 -9.70 1.52
CA GLY A 226 11.99 -8.35 1.18
C GLY A 226 12.74 -7.74 0.00
N PHE A 227 12.37 -6.50 -0.32
CA PHE A 227 13.09 -5.66 -1.29
C PHE A 227 13.99 -4.69 -0.53
N SER A 228 15.28 -4.77 -0.79
CA SER A 228 16.24 -3.78 -0.27
C SER A 228 16.00 -2.42 -0.93
N PRO A 229 16.12 -1.31 -0.18
CA PRO A 229 15.98 0.02 -0.75
C PRO A 229 17.16 0.36 -1.67
N ASP A 230 16.91 1.20 -2.67
CA ASP A 230 17.94 1.80 -3.51
C ASP A 230 18.68 2.93 -2.76
N CYS A 231 17.98 3.57 -1.82
CA CYS A 231 18.50 4.57 -0.91
C CYS A 231 18.05 4.24 0.51
N GLU A 232 18.99 3.77 1.34
CA GLU A 232 18.69 3.45 2.74
C GLU A 232 18.59 4.73 3.57
N VAL A 233 17.48 4.88 4.28
CA VAL A 233 17.20 6.00 5.18
C VAL A 233 16.56 5.44 6.45
N PRO A 234 17.06 5.79 7.64
CA PRO A 234 16.42 5.43 8.90
C PRO A 234 14.97 5.95 8.94
N ASP A 235 14.09 5.18 9.55
CA ASP A 235 12.70 5.60 9.82
C ASP A 235 12.69 6.29 11.19
N ASP A 236 13.27 7.48 11.24
CA ASP A 236 13.24 8.34 12.43
C ASP A 236 11.98 9.18 12.40
N LEU A 237 11.23 9.12 13.50
CA LEU A 237 10.03 9.93 13.74
C LEU A 237 10.37 11.29 14.38
N ASP A 238 11.66 11.63 14.46
CA ASP A 238 12.17 12.87 15.06
C ASP A 238 12.21 14.03 14.05
#